data_fbb20cf3cfbd509adacce7a6f61c83f7
#
_entry.id   fbb20cf3cfbd509adacce7a6f61c83f7
#
_cell.length_a   1.000
_cell.length_b   1.000
_cell.length_c   1.000
_cell.angle_alpha   90.00
_cell.angle_beta   90.00
_cell.angle_gamma   90.00
#
_symmetry.space_group_name_H-M   'P 1'
#
loop_
_entity.id
_entity.type
_entity.pdbx_description
1 polymer ?
#
loop_
_entity_poly.entity_id
_entity_poly.type
_entity_poly.pdbx_seq_one_letter_code
_entity_poly.pdbx_strand_id
1 'polypeptide(L)'
;HDGRISYVGARQALPPLSPDCPQHDGGDALVTPGLVDCHTHLVYGGQRANEFAMRLAGATYEEIANAGGGIVSSVRATRAASEDELYTQASPRLQALLDEGMCAIEIKSGYGLALEHERKQLRVARRLGRDLGVEVRTTFLGAHALPPEYAGRSSDYIALVCQQMLPALAAEG
;
A
#
# COMPACT_ATOMS: atom_id res chain seq x y z
N HIS A 1 25.22 14.78 3.20
CA HIS A 1 25.76 15.17 1.89
C HIS A 1 25.37 14.09 0.87
N ASP A 2 24.77 14.47 -0.23
CA ASP A 2 24.33 13.55 -1.30
C ASP A 2 23.47 12.37 -0.80
N GLY A 3 22.53 12.64 0.07
CA GLY A 3 21.66 11.63 0.65
C GLY A 3 22.34 10.69 1.65
N ARG A 4 23.56 11.01 2.09
CA ARG A 4 24.31 10.20 3.07
C ARG A 4 24.64 11.00 4.32
N ILE A 5 24.65 10.33 5.46
CA ILE A 5 25.16 10.89 6.72
C ILE A 5 26.67 10.98 6.62
N SER A 6 27.23 12.17 6.75
CA SER A 6 28.67 12.43 6.66
C SER A 6 29.35 12.53 8.04
N TYR A 7 28.59 12.83 9.07
CA TYR A 7 29.10 12.94 10.44
C TYR A 7 28.02 12.57 11.47
N VAL A 8 28.42 11.85 12.47
CA VAL A 8 27.65 11.60 13.71
C VAL A 8 28.60 11.75 14.89
N GLY A 9 28.31 12.65 15.82
CA GLY A 9 29.15 12.87 16.98
C GLY A 9 28.83 14.14 17.74
N ALA A 10 29.66 14.48 18.71
CA ALA A 10 29.50 15.68 19.52
C ALA A 10 29.64 16.94 18.66
N ARG A 11 28.78 17.95 18.92
CA ARG A 11 28.75 19.21 18.18
C ARG A 11 30.12 19.92 18.16
N GLN A 12 30.91 19.82 19.25
CA GLN A 12 32.24 20.43 19.36
C GLN A 12 33.27 19.83 18.39
N ALA A 13 33.04 18.61 17.95
CA ALA A 13 33.91 17.89 17.01
C ALA A 13 33.41 17.92 15.56
N LEU A 14 32.31 18.65 15.30
CA LEU A 14 31.75 18.78 13.96
C LEU A 14 32.77 19.49 13.04
N PRO A 15 33.10 18.91 11.87
CA PRO A 15 33.91 19.60 10.86
C PRO A 15 33.29 20.93 10.42
N PRO A 16 34.10 21.90 9.95
CA PRO A 16 33.58 23.14 9.43
C PRO A 16 32.54 22.89 8.32
N LEU A 17 31.37 23.51 8.47
CA LEU A 17 30.28 23.46 7.50
C LEU A 17 30.29 24.70 6.60
N SER A 18 29.75 24.57 5.41
CA SER A 18 29.47 25.75 4.57
C SER A 18 28.56 26.74 5.33
N PRO A 19 28.81 28.07 5.20
CA PRO A 19 27.92 29.09 5.80
C PRO A 19 26.46 28.94 5.36
N ASP A 20 26.21 28.42 4.18
CA ASP A 20 24.87 28.22 3.62
C ASP A 20 24.24 26.87 4.02
N CYS A 21 24.91 26.08 4.87
CA CYS A 21 24.38 24.79 5.31
C CYS A 21 23.20 25.01 6.26
N PRO A 22 21.97 24.54 5.91
CA PRO A 22 20.83 24.65 6.81
C PRO A 22 21.12 23.92 8.14
N GLN A 23 20.73 24.54 9.23
CA GLN A 23 20.86 23.97 10.57
C GLN A 23 19.47 23.83 11.19
N HIS A 24 19.21 22.65 11.72
CA HIS A 24 17.97 22.36 12.47
C HIS A 24 18.36 21.94 13.89
N ASP A 25 17.85 22.66 14.89
CA ASP A 25 18.01 22.27 16.28
C ASP A 25 16.83 21.39 16.69
N GLY A 26 17.10 20.13 16.93
CA GLY A 26 16.10 19.16 17.40
C GLY A 26 15.87 19.24 18.92
N GLY A 27 16.59 20.10 19.64
CA GLY A 27 16.56 20.12 21.11
C GLY A 27 16.95 18.76 21.68
N ASP A 28 16.09 18.22 22.57
CA ASP A 28 16.28 16.89 23.18
C ASP A 28 15.57 15.77 22.41
N ALA A 29 15.11 16.01 21.18
CA ALA A 29 14.42 15.00 20.39
C ALA A 29 15.36 13.91 19.88
N LEU A 30 14.90 12.67 19.92
CA LEU A 30 15.59 11.55 19.29
C LEU A 30 15.41 11.64 17.75
N VAL A 31 16.52 11.57 17.04
CA VAL A 31 16.53 11.47 15.58
C VAL A 31 16.72 10.02 15.17
N THR A 32 15.77 9.49 14.43
CA THR A 32 15.81 8.12 13.89
C THR A 32 15.85 8.15 12.36
N PRO A 33 16.26 7.06 11.69
CA PRO A 33 15.91 6.87 10.30
C PRO A 33 14.42 7.01 10.08
N GLY A 34 13.99 7.44 8.89
CA GLY A 34 12.58 7.47 8.53
C GLY A 34 11.96 6.07 8.61
N LEU A 35 10.68 6.02 8.97
CA LEU A 35 9.98 4.75 9.14
C LEU A 35 9.69 4.09 7.78
N VAL A 36 9.69 2.77 7.76
CA VAL A 36 9.39 1.96 6.59
C VAL A 36 8.23 1.02 6.93
N ASP A 37 7.13 1.13 6.19
CA ASP A 37 6.05 0.15 6.28
C ASP A 37 6.19 -0.88 5.15
N CYS A 38 6.51 -2.11 5.53
CA CYS A 38 6.81 -3.19 4.59
C CYS A 38 5.59 -4.07 4.26
N HIS A 39 4.36 -3.70 4.67
CA HIS A 39 3.17 -4.47 4.35
C HIS A 39 1.89 -3.65 4.44
N THR A 40 1.46 -3.09 3.32
CA THR A 40 0.17 -2.40 3.24
C THR A 40 -0.67 -2.86 2.05
N HIS A 41 -1.98 -2.61 2.13
CA HIS A 41 -2.95 -2.74 1.05
C HIS A 41 -3.73 -1.42 0.93
N LEU A 42 -3.06 -0.31 0.64
CA LEU A 42 -3.67 1.03 0.64
C LEU A 42 -4.67 1.27 -0.49
N VAL A 43 -4.44 0.60 -1.64
CA VAL A 43 -5.25 0.81 -2.85
C VAL A 43 -6.39 -0.21 -2.91
N TYR A 44 -7.54 0.18 -2.42
CA TYR A 44 -8.78 -0.58 -2.52
C TYR A 44 -9.99 0.34 -2.58
N GLY A 45 -11.08 -0.15 -3.17
CA GLY A 45 -12.37 0.53 -3.22
C GLY A 45 -13.27 0.13 -2.06
N GLY A 46 -14.17 1.05 -1.69
CA GLY A 46 -15.17 0.82 -0.65
C GLY A 46 -14.65 0.96 0.77
N GLN A 47 -15.50 0.58 1.71
CA GLN A 47 -15.24 0.63 3.15
C GLN A 47 -15.80 -0.61 3.84
N ARG A 48 -15.16 -1.03 4.91
CA ARG A 48 -15.58 -2.15 5.75
C ARG A 48 -15.97 -1.72 7.17
N ALA A 49 -16.30 -0.44 7.37
CA ALA A 49 -16.68 0.11 8.66
C ALA A 49 -17.92 -0.60 9.26
N ASN A 50 -18.90 -0.91 8.40
CA ASN A 50 -20.10 -1.66 8.83
C ASN A 50 -19.76 -3.07 9.32
N GLU A 51 -18.81 -3.77 8.66
CA GLU A 51 -18.36 -5.09 9.11
C GLU A 51 -17.66 -5.00 10.47
N PHE A 52 -16.88 -3.95 10.69
CA PHE A 52 -16.27 -3.70 11.99
C PHE A 52 -17.33 -3.46 13.07
N ALA A 53 -18.36 -2.66 12.78
CA ALA A 53 -19.49 -2.46 13.69
C ALA A 53 -20.24 -3.77 13.99
N MET A 54 -20.48 -4.61 12.98
CA MET A 54 -21.09 -5.94 13.17
C MET A 54 -20.24 -6.83 14.08
N ARG A 55 -18.90 -6.82 13.91
CA ARG A 55 -17.99 -7.59 14.80
C ARG A 55 -18.05 -7.09 16.23
N LEU A 56 -18.07 -5.77 16.44
CA LEU A 56 -18.24 -5.18 17.78
C LEU A 56 -19.60 -5.56 18.41
N ALA A 57 -20.63 -5.74 17.59
CA ALA A 57 -21.96 -6.22 18.02
C ALA A 57 -22.01 -7.76 18.24
N GLY A 58 -20.89 -8.47 18.05
CA GLY A 58 -20.79 -9.91 18.29
C GLY A 58 -21.04 -10.80 17.08
N ALA A 59 -21.18 -10.25 15.88
CA ALA A 59 -21.36 -11.05 14.67
C ALA A 59 -20.12 -11.90 14.37
N THR A 60 -20.36 -13.14 13.95
CA THR A 60 -19.34 -14.07 13.51
C THR A 60 -18.81 -13.70 12.13
N TYR A 61 -17.63 -14.23 11.78
CA TYR A 61 -17.06 -14.06 10.43
C TYR A 61 -18.01 -14.60 9.35
N GLU A 62 -18.70 -15.72 9.64
CA GLU A 62 -19.64 -16.35 8.71
C GLU A 62 -20.87 -15.47 8.47
N GLU A 63 -21.43 -14.87 9.52
CA GLU A 63 -22.57 -13.94 9.41
C GLU A 63 -22.21 -12.72 8.57
N ILE A 64 -21.02 -12.16 8.77
CA ILE A 64 -20.50 -11.03 7.97
C ILE A 64 -20.30 -11.44 6.51
N ALA A 65 -19.72 -12.62 6.26
CA ALA A 65 -19.51 -13.12 4.91
C ALA A 65 -20.86 -13.37 4.19
N ASN A 66 -21.84 -13.96 4.87
CA ASN A 66 -23.19 -14.21 4.35
C ASN A 66 -23.96 -12.89 4.07
N ALA A 67 -23.67 -11.83 4.81
CA ALA A 67 -24.18 -10.49 4.54
C ALA A 67 -23.47 -9.80 3.33
N GLY A 68 -22.60 -10.51 2.63
CA GLY A 68 -21.86 -9.99 1.47
C GLY A 68 -20.61 -9.17 1.80
N GLY A 69 -20.13 -9.28 3.03
CA GLY A 69 -18.90 -8.69 3.53
C GLY A 69 -17.65 -9.50 3.21
N GLY A 70 -16.58 -9.20 3.92
CA GLY A 70 -15.28 -9.86 3.75
C GLY A 70 -14.51 -9.38 2.54
N ILE A 71 -13.51 -10.17 2.12
CA ILE A 71 -12.64 -9.83 0.99
C ILE A 71 -13.42 -9.68 -0.32
N VAL A 72 -14.51 -10.42 -0.50
CA VAL A 72 -15.36 -10.36 -1.71
C VAL A 72 -15.99 -8.97 -1.88
N SER A 73 -16.40 -8.33 -0.78
CA SER A 73 -16.89 -6.94 -0.80
C SER A 73 -15.81 -5.98 -1.30
N SER A 74 -14.59 -6.08 -0.77
CA SER A 74 -13.45 -5.25 -1.20
C SER A 74 -13.10 -5.50 -2.68
N VAL A 75 -13.09 -6.76 -3.13
CA VAL A 75 -12.82 -7.13 -4.53
C VAL A 75 -13.85 -6.50 -5.45
N ARG A 76 -15.13 -6.64 -5.14
CA ARG A 76 -16.23 -6.07 -5.95
C ARG A 76 -16.09 -4.54 -6.05
N ALA A 77 -15.88 -3.85 -4.93
CA ALA A 77 -15.74 -2.40 -4.91
C ALA A 77 -14.48 -1.92 -5.65
N THR A 78 -13.36 -2.62 -5.49
CA THR A 78 -12.11 -2.30 -6.18
C THR A 78 -12.21 -2.50 -7.69
N ARG A 79 -12.88 -3.58 -8.12
CA ARG A 79 -13.12 -3.83 -9.55
C ARG A 79 -14.01 -2.77 -10.18
N ALA A 80 -15.04 -2.32 -9.48
CA ALA A 80 -15.99 -1.32 -9.96
C ALA A 80 -15.40 0.10 -10.04
N ALA A 81 -14.48 0.45 -9.13
CA ALA A 81 -13.88 1.77 -9.08
C ALA A 81 -12.90 2.02 -10.23
N SER A 82 -12.89 3.24 -10.78
CA SER A 82 -11.88 3.74 -11.70
C SER A 82 -10.51 3.94 -11.02
N GLU A 83 -9.45 4.18 -11.82
CA GLU A 83 -8.12 4.53 -11.26
C GLU A 83 -8.18 5.84 -10.46
N ASP A 84 -8.93 6.85 -10.91
CA ASP A 84 -9.05 8.13 -10.20
C ASP A 84 -9.84 8.01 -8.90
N GLU A 85 -10.88 7.19 -8.86
CA GLU A 85 -11.61 6.91 -7.63
C GLU A 85 -10.75 6.15 -6.62
N LEU A 86 -9.99 5.14 -7.07
CA LEU A 86 -9.04 4.43 -6.20
C LEU A 86 -7.94 5.36 -5.68
N TYR A 87 -7.41 6.24 -6.53
CA TYR A 87 -6.42 7.24 -6.15
C TYR A 87 -6.98 8.19 -5.09
N THR A 88 -8.17 8.74 -5.33
CA THR A 88 -8.83 9.67 -4.40
C THR A 88 -9.09 9.03 -3.03
N GLN A 89 -9.48 7.75 -3.02
CA GLN A 89 -9.71 7.02 -1.77
C GLN A 89 -8.41 6.64 -1.05
N ALA A 90 -7.33 6.34 -1.78
CA ALA A 90 -6.06 5.89 -1.21
C ALA A 90 -5.16 7.05 -0.75
N SER A 91 -5.23 8.24 -1.40
CA SER A 91 -4.42 9.40 -1.06
C SER A 91 -4.49 9.80 0.43
N PRO A 92 -5.67 9.95 1.06
CA PRO A 92 -5.73 10.30 2.47
C PRO A 92 -5.18 9.18 3.39
N ARG A 93 -5.26 7.91 2.97
CA ARG A 93 -4.67 6.80 3.73
C ARG A 93 -3.15 6.87 3.72
N LEU A 94 -2.56 7.15 2.53
CA LEU A 94 -1.12 7.33 2.42
C LEU A 94 -0.65 8.58 3.15
N GLN A 95 -1.39 9.71 3.03
CA GLN A 95 -1.04 10.93 3.73
C GLN A 95 -1.00 10.73 5.25
N ALA A 96 -1.94 10.00 5.83
CA ALA A 96 -1.93 9.68 7.26
C ALA A 96 -0.65 8.93 7.69
N LEU A 97 -0.16 7.99 6.88
CA LEU A 97 1.11 7.30 7.16
C LEU A 97 2.33 8.23 7.03
N LEU A 98 2.31 9.13 6.05
CA LEU A 98 3.38 10.15 5.90
C LEU A 98 3.43 11.09 7.09
N ASP A 99 2.28 11.50 7.61
CA ASP A 99 2.16 12.36 8.79
C ASP A 99 2.70 11.66 10.06
N GLU A 100 2.71 10.33 10.09
CA GLU A 100 3.33 9.50 11.14
C GLU A 100 4.84 9.30 10.95
N GLY A 101 5.43 9.84 9.87
CA GLY A 101 6.87 9.78 9.60
C GLY A 101 7.31 8.62 8.71
N MET A 102 6.40 7.97 7.99
CA MET A 102 6.76 6.99 6.97
C MET A 102 7.47 7.67 5.80
N CYS A 103 8.57 7.08 5.34
CA CYS A 103 9.34 7.59 4.19
C CYS A 103 9.48 6.57 3.07
N ALA A 104 9.15 5.31 3.33
CA ALA A 104 9.07 4.26 2.31
C ALA A 104 7.95 3.28 2.67
N ILE A 105 7.20 2.83 1.67
CA ILE A 105 6.00 2.01 1.89
C ILE A 105 5.91 0.94 0.80
N GLU A 106 5.66 -0.31 1.21
CA GLU A 106 5.24 -1.35 0.30
C GLU A 106 3.71 -1.33 0.15
N ILE A 107 3.23 -1.29 -1.08
CA ILE A 107 1.80 -1.37 -1.41
C ILE A 107 1.54 -2.63 -2.24
N LYS A 108 0.83 -3.57 -1.65
CA LYS A 108 0.40 -4.79 -2.33
C LYS A 108 -0.92 -4.58 -3.05
N SER A 109 -1.07 -5.17 -4.22
CA SER A 109 -2.37 -5.41 -4.85
C SER A 109 -3.10 -6.58 -4.16
N GLY A 110 -4.05 -7.24 -4.83
CA GLY A 110 -4.71 -8.44 -4.30
C GLY A 110 -6.20 -8.29 -4.02
N TYR A 111 -6.78 -7.16 -4.37
CA TYR A 111 -8.24 -6.96 -4.39
C TYR A 111 -8.81 -6.85 -5.80
N GLY A 112 -7.99 -7.05 -6.82
CA GLY A 112 -8.42 -7.12 -8.21
C GLY A 112 -8.80 -8.54 -8.62
N LEU A 113 -7.94 -9.50 -8.30
CA LEU A 113 -8.03 -10.92 -8.61
C LEU A 113 -8.30 -11.20 -10.10
N ALA A 114 -7.93 -10.27 -10.97
CA ALA A 114 -7.93 -10.37 -12.43
C ALA A 114 -6.92 -9.38 -12.98
N LEU A 115 -6.26 -9.71 -14.10
CA LEU A 115 -5.13 -8.96 -14.65
C LEU A 115 -5.37 -7.44 -14.70
N GLU A 116 -6.47 -7.01 -15.31
CA GLU A 116 -6.76 -5.59 -15.48
C GLU A 116 -6.97 -4.85 -14.15
N HIS A 117 -7.58 -5.52 -13.17
CA HIS A 117 -7.87 -4.92 -11.88
C HIS A 117 -6.65 -4.91 -10.95
N GLU A 118 -5.78 -5.91 -11.01
CA GLU A 118 -4.49 -5.91 -10.32
C GLU A 118 -3.57 -4.84 -10.89
N ARG A 119 -3.48 -4.75 -12.23
CA ARG A 119 -2.77 -3.70 -12.96
C ARG A 119 -3.20 -2.30 -12.52
N LYS A 120 -4.50 -2.07 -12.46
CA LYS A 120 -5.10 -0.82 -12.01
C LYS A 120 -4.62 -0.44 -10.59
N GLN A 121 -4.65 -1.37 -9.65
CA GLN A 121 -4.17 -1.13 -8.29
C GLN A 121 -2.67 -0.76 -8.26
N LEU A 122 -1.82 -1.49 -8.99
CA LEU A 122 -0.38 -1.22 -9.03
C LEU A 122 -0.07 0.13 -9.67
N ARG A 123 -0.78 0.52 -10.74
CA ARG A 123 -0.65 1.84 -11.36
C ARG A 123 -1.02 2.97 -10.40
N VAL A 124 -2.11 2.82 -9.66
CA VAL A 124 -2.53 3.79 -8.64
C VAL A 124 -1.50 3.87 -7.52
N ALA A 125 -0.95 2.75 -7.05
CA ALA A 125 0.10 2.75 -6.03
C ALA A 125 1.35 3.51 -6.48
N ARG A 126 1.81 3.30 -7.71
CA ARG A 126 2.95 4.05 -8.29
C ARG A 126 2.63 5.53 -8.47
N ARG A 127 1.42 5.87 -8.88
CA ARG A 127 0.96 7.26 -9.00
C ARG A 127 0.99 7.97 -7.65
N LEU A 128 0.49 7.33 -6.60
CA LEU A 128 0.54 7.86 -5.22
C LEU A 128 1.96 8.19 -4.79
N GLY A 129 2.92 7.29 -5.03
CA GLY A 129 4.32 7.52 -4.68
C GLY A 129 4.91 8.75 -5.40
N ARG A 130 4.65 8.88 -6.71
CA ARG A 130 5.12 10.03 -7.50
C ARG A 130 4.49 11.35 -7.03
N ASP A 131 3.18 11.36 -6.86
CA ASP A 131 2.41 12.59 -6.61
C ASP A 131 2.62 13.10 -5.18
N LEU A 132 2.85 12.20 -4.21
CA LEU A 132 3.10 12.54 -2.80
C LEU A 132 4.60 12.54 -2.43
N GLY A 133 5.49 12.25 -3.37
CA GLY A 133 6.93 12.34 -3.17
C GLY A 133 7.50 11.32 -2.18
N VAL A 134 6.93 10.13 -2.11
CA VAL A 134 7.36 9.05 -1.21
C VAL A 134 7.81 7.81 -1.98
N GLU A 135 8.80 7.09 -1.45
CA GLU A 135 9.24 5.80 -2.01
C GLU A 135 8.12 4.76 -1.84
N VAL A 136 7.55 4.32 -2.96
CA VAL A 136 6.56 3.24 -2.98
C VAL A 136 7.13 2.02 -3.70
N ARG A 137 7.16 0.89 -3.02
CA ARG A 137 7.42 -0.43 -3.61
C ARG A 137 6.11 -1.15 -3.85
N THR A 138 5.86 -1.53 -5.09
CA THR A 138 4.64 -2.27 -5.45
C THR A 138 4.88 -3.75 -5.43
N THR A 139 3.92 -4.51 -4.88
CA THR A 139 3.94 -5.98 -4.88
C THR A 139 2.65 -6.49 -5.52
N PHE A 140 2.78 -7.32 -6.55
CA PHE A 140 1.66 -8.05 -7.11
C PHE A 140 1.25 -9.21 -6.21
N LEU A 141 0.00 -9.23 -5.77
CA LEU A 141 -0.56 -10.27 -4.91
C LEU A 141 -1.86 -10.87 -5.51
N GLY A 142 -1.85 -11.23 -6.79
CA GLY A 142 -3.03 -11.78 -7.46
C GLY A 142 -3.57 -13.06 -6.84
N ALA A 143 -2.74 -13.83 -6.14
CA ALA A 143 -3.16 -15.04 -5.42
C ALA A 143 -3.62 -14.76 -3.97
N HIS A 144 -4.05 -13.52 -3.64
CA HIS A 144 -4.51 -13.14 -2.31
C HIS A 144 -5.78 -13.90 -1.87
N ALA A 145 -6.66 -14.19 -2.81
CA ALA A 145 -7.84 -15.02 -2.61
C ALA A 145 -8.23 -15.72 -3.92
N LEU A 146 -9.08 -16.71 -3.84
CA LEU A 146 -9.72 -17.32 -5.00
C LEU A 146 -10.93 -16.48 -5.40
N PRO A 147 -10.97 -15.91 -6.62
CA PRO A 147 -12.11 -15.13 -7.04
C PRO A 147 -13.33 -16.03 -7.30
N PRO A 148 -14.57 -15.52 -7.13
CA PRO A 148 -15.79 -16.32 -7.27
C PRO A 148 -15.91 -17.06 -8.60
N GLU A 149 -15.43 -16.44 -9.69
CA GLU A 149 -15.45 -17.04 -11.04
C GLU A 149 -14.55 -18.28 -11.19
N TYR A 150 -13.67 -18.52 -10.22
CA TYR A 150 -12.81 -19.70 -10.13
C TYR A 150 -13.19 -20.63 -8.96
N ALA A 151 -14.37 -20.49 -8.37
CA ALA A 151 -14.81 -21.37 -7.30
C ALA A 151 -14.68 -22.85 -7.70
N GLY A 152 -13.98 -23.65 -6.86
CA GLY A 152 -13.68 -25.05 -7.13
C GLY A 152 -12.56 -25.30 -8.19
N ARG A 153 -11.98 -24.25 -8.77
CA ARG A 153 -10.94 -24.35 -9.82
C ARG A 153 -9.66 -23.63 -9.45
N SER A 154 -9.16 -23.86 -8.22
CA SER A 154 -7.97 -23.16 -7.70
C SER A 154 -6.72 -23.38 -8.57
N SER A 155 -6.54 -24.59 -9.11
CA SER A 155 -5.39 -24.90 -10.00
C SER A 155 -5.43 -24.08 -11.29
N ASP A 156 -6.60 -23.86 -11.88
CA ASP A 156 -6.76 -23.04 -13.08
C ASP A 156 -6.44 -21.58 -12.77
N TYR A 157 -6.86 -21.09 -11.61
CA TYR A 157 -6.54 -19.73 -11.19
C TYR A 157 -5.06 -19.53 -10.92
N ILE A 158 -4.41 -20.48 -10.26
CA ILE A 158 -2.94 -20.46 -10.06
C ILE A 158 -2.22 -20.44 -11.40
N ALA A 159 -2.65 -21.26 -12.36
CA ALA A 159 -2.10 -21.27 -13.71
C ALA A 159 -2.26 -19.89 -14.40
N LEU A 160 -3.44 -19.26 -14.29
CA LEU A 160 -3.68 -17.90 -14.81
C LEU A 160 -2.72 -16.89 -14.17
N VAL A 161 -2.58 -16.91 -12.84
CA VAL A 161 -1.68 -16.01 -12.10
C VAL A 161 -0.23 -16.17 -12.58
N CYS A 162 0.26 -17.42 -12.62
CA CYS A 162 1.66 -17.69 -12.95
C CYS A 162 1.99 -17.48 -14.43
N GLN A 163 1.09 -17.87 -15.34
CA GLN A 163 1.38 -17.92 -16.78
C GLN A 163 0.98 -16.66 -17.53
N GLN A 164 0.05 -15.88 -16.99
CA GLN A 164 -0.46 -14.70 -17.68
C GLN A 164 -0.31 -13.42 -16.85
N MET A 165 -0.81 -13.40 -15.61
CA MET A 165 -0.85 -12.18 -14.84
C MET A 165 0.56 -11.72 -14.43
N LEU A 166 1.34 -12.61 -13.84
CA LEU A 166 2.69 -12.28 -13.37
C LEU A 166 3.62 -11.81 -14.50
N PRO A 167 3.74 -12.53 -15.65
CA PRO A 167 4.57 -12.04 -16.75
C PRO A 167 4.11 -10.71 -17.32
N ALA A 168 2.80 -10.50 -17.46
CA ALA A 168 2.25 -9.25 -17.99
C ALA A 168 2.54 -8.05 -17.08
N LEU A 169 2.41 -8.22 -15.77
CA LEU A 169 2.66 -7.16 -14.79
C LEU A 169 4.15 -6.90 -14.58
N ALA A 170 4.98 -7.94 -14.60
CA ALA A 170 6.44 -7.80 -14.52
C ALA A 170 7.02 -7.03 -15.71
N ALA A 171 6.40 -7.12 -16.89
CA ALA A 171 6.81 -6.36 -18.07
C ALA A 171 6.50 -4.85 -17.97
N GLU A 172 5.63 -4.46 -17.05
CA GLU A 172 5.25 -3.05 -16.83
C GLU A 172 6.07 -2.37 -15.70
N GLY A 173 6.92 -3.11 -15.00
CA GLY A 173 7.78 -2.64 -13.91
C GLY A 173 7.14 -2.78 -12.53
#